data_3524d60e6e9684136c0c7f85e93058a3
#
_entry.id   3524d60e6e9684136c0c7f85e93058a3
#
_cell.length_a   1.000
_cell.length_b   1.000
_cell.length_c   1.000
_cell.angle_alpha   90.00
_cell.angle_beta   90.00
_cell.angle_gamma   90.00
#
_symmetry.space_group_name_H-M   'P 1'
#
loop_
_entity.id
_entity.type
_entity.pdbx_description
1 polymer ?
#
loop_
_entity_poly.entity_id
_entity_poly.type
_entity_poly.pdbx_seq_one_letter_code
_entity_poly.pdbx_strand_id
1 'polypeptide(L)'
;MTQNSAHTGKLYVVGTPIGNLGDLSPRVGEAFAAADVICCEDTRVTSKLLMHLGISKPLVRCDENVITSRAAGLVDRLLAGETLAFASDAGMPSVSDPGQALVEAAREADVPVEVIPGPSACVTALVSSGIPCEHFFFEGFLGRKHGDRVRRLQRLAVVPGALIFYESPHRIVATLEAVTEVFPQREVAVCRELTKLHEEVLRGPAAQLAEELRARGEVKGEIALVIAPPSEDEEAGIVPVGAAAADHDEALREDIRAALEEGEPASAVAKRLSQKYSRRKRDVYAMVLDMQ
;
A
#
# COMPACT_ATOMS: atom_id res chain seq x y z
N MET A 1 -25.13 -29.24 36.89
CA MET A 1 -23.72 -29.28 36.43
C MET A 1 -23.33 -27.83 36.10
N THR A 2 -22.73 -27.15 37.05
CA THR A 2 -22.20 -25.78 36.91
C THR A 2 -20.96 -25.89 36.00
N GLN A 3 -21.06 -25.42 34.76
CA GLN A 3 -19.89 -25.20 33.93
C GLN A 3 -19.02 -24.16 34.67
N ASN A 4 -17.90 -24.65 35.19
CA ASN A 4 -16.81 -23.82 35.66
C ASN A 4 -16.23 -23.18 34.38
N SER A 5 -16.75 -22.00 33.98
CA SER A 5 -16.15 -21.22 32.94
C SER A 5 -14.79 -20.79 33.47
N ALA A 6 -13.76 -21.57 33.13
CA ALA A 6 -12.37 -21.14 33.31
C ALA A 6 -12.28 -19.72 32.73
N HIS A 7 -11.81 -18.79 33.53
CA HIS A 7 -11.71 -17.38 33.11
C HIS A 7 -10.59 -17.30 32.05
N THR A 8 -10.98 -17.45 30.79
CA THR A 8 -10.05 -17.31 29.67
C THR A 8 -9.63 -15.84 29.59
N GLY A 9 -8.36 -15.59 29.44
CA GLY A 9 -7.83 -14.25 29.23
C GLY A 9 -8.27 -13.67 27.89
N LYS A 10 -7.74 -12.52 27.54
CA LYS A 10 -8.08 -11.77 26.33
C LYS A 10 -6.82 -11.34 25.59
N LEU A 11 -6.85 -11.38 24.26
CA LEU A 11 -5.84 -10.77 23.41
C LEU A 11 -6.32 -9.40 22.91
N TYR A 12 -5.63 -8.34 23.26
CA TYR A 12 -5.76 -7.04 22.63
C TYR A 12 -4.81 -6.93 21.44
N VAL A 13 -5.30 -6.56 20.26
CA VAL A 13 -4.50 -6.20 19.07
C VAL A 13 -4.56 -4.69 18.95
N VAL A 14 -3.43 -4.01 19.21
CA VAL A 14 -3.43 -2.58 19.49
C VAL A 14 -2.78 -1.82 18.35
N GLY A 15 -3.54 -0.95 17.68
CA GLY A 15 -3.03 -0.01 16.69
C GLY A 15 -2.21 1.09 17.36
N THR A 16 -1.02 1.35 16.84
CA THR A 16 -0.06 2.35 17.37
C THR A 16 0.10 3.52 16.39
N PRO A 17 0.65 4.67 16.82
CA PRO A 17 0.91 5.80 15.94
C PRO A 17 1.86 5.45 14.78
N ILE A 18 1.63 6.08 13.63
CA ILE A 18 2.51 5.95 12.45
C ILE A 18 3.53 7.09 12.34
N GLY A 19 3.72 7.87 13.41
CA GLY A 19 4.67 8.96 13.44
C GLY A 19 4.31 10.10 14.39
N ASN A 20 3.03 10.22 14.76
CA ASN A 20 2.53 11.28 15.64
C ASN A 20 1.84 10.69 16.88
N LEU A 21 2.41 10.93 18.05
CA LEU A 21 1.83 10.45 19.33
C LEU A 21 0.45 11.07 19.61
N GLY A 22 0.12 12.20 18.97
CA GLY A 22 -1.21 12.82 19.08
C GLY A 22 -2.34 11.98 18.47
N ASP A 23 -2.01 10.98 17.64
CA ASP A 23 -2.98 10.06 17.03
C ASP A 23 -3.33 8.86 17.94
N LEU A 24 -2.79 8.82 19.17
CA LEU A 24 -3.12 7.79 20.16
C LEU A 24 -4.57 7.89 20.63
N SER A 25 -5.32 6.81 20.43
CA SER A 25 -6.61 6.67 21.07
C SER A 25 -6.46 6.44 22.59
N PRO A 26 -7.30 7.04 23.45
CA PRO A 26 -7.31 6.74 24.89
C PRO A 26 -7.42 5.23 25.20
N ARG A 27 -8.15 4.48 24.37
CA ARG A 27 -8.30 3.03 24.49
C ARG A 27 -6.99 2.25 24.35
N VAL A 28 -5.98 2.81 23.69
CA VAL A 28 -4.64 2.20 23.61
C VAL A 28 -4.00 2.13 25.01
N GLY A 29 -4.06 3.23 25.75
CA GLY A 29 -3.58 3.27 27.14
C GLY A 29 -4.36 2.31 28.05
N GLU A 30 -5.68 2.27 27.93
CA GLU A 30 -6.54 1.35 28.69
C GLU A 30 -6.20 -0.12 28.41
N ALA A 31 -6.03 -0.50 27.13
CA ALA A 31 -5.68 -1.87 26.73
C ALA A 31 -4.29 -2.28 27.26
N PHE A 32 -3.29 -1.40 27.15
CA PHE A 32 -1.96 -1.68 27.70
C PHE A 32 -1.96 -1.75 29.22
N ALA A 33 -2.74 -0.92 29.91
CA ALA A 33 -2.88 -0.98 31.36
C ALA A 33 -3.58 -2.26 31.83
N ALA A 34 -4.56 -2.75 31.08
CA ALA A 34 -5.29 -3.98 31.37
C ALA A 34 -4.47 -5.26 31.08
N ALA A 35 -3.50 -5.20 30.18
CA ALA A 35 -2.70 -6.36 29.82
C ALA A 35 -1.72 -6.74 30.95
N ASP A 36 -1.51 -8.05 31.16
CA ASP A 36 -0.47 -8.58 32.06
C ASP A 36 0.89 -8.52 31.39
N VAL A 37 0.91 -8.71 30.06
CA VAL A 37 2.13 -8.69 29.23
C VAL A 37 1.82 -8.06 27.88
N ILE A 38 2.78 -7.31 27.34
CA ILE A 38 2.70 -6.72 26.01
C ILE A 38 3.69 -7.42 25.09
N CYS A 39 3.16 -8.08 24.08
CA CYS A 39 3.90 -8.63 22.95
C CYS A 39 4.15 -7.52 21.93
N CYS A 40 5.38 -7.37 21.45
CA CYS A 40 5.74 -6.29 20.54
C CYS A 40 6.85 -6.70 19.56
N GLU A 41 6.93 -6.02 18.44
CA GLU A 41 7.95 -6.26 17.43
C GLU A 41 9.34 -5.83 17.93
N ASP A 42 9.51 -4.56 18.30
CA ASP A 42 10.71 -4.03 18.94
C ASP A 42 10.39 -3.45 20.33
N THR A 43 10.94 -4.10 21.36
CA THR A 43 10.75 -3.68 22.75
C THR A 43 11.23 -2.26 23.05
N ARG A 44 12.18 -1.75 22.27
CA ARG A 44 12.73 -0.38 22.42
C ARG A 44 11.73 0.67 21.97
N VAL A 45 11.00 0.39 20.87
CA VAL A 45 9.95 1.26 20.32
C VAL A 45 8.77 1.27 21.29
N THR A 46 8.27 0.09 21.65
CA THR A 46 7.14 -0.06 22.55
C THR A 46 7.43 0.51 23.94
N SER A 47 8.65 0.37 24.48
CA SER A 47 9.02 0.97 25.77
C SER A 47 8.89 2.51 25.76
N LYS A 48 9.25 3.17 24.66
CA LYS A 48 9.08 4.63 24.53
C LYS A 48 7.62 5.03 24.53
N LEU A 49 6.77 4.25 23.83
CA LEU A 49 5.33 4.47 23.81
C LEU A 49 4.71 4.30 25.21
N LEU A 50 5.07 3.22 25.92
CA LEU A 50 4.60 2.98 27.28
C LEU A 50 5.07 4.07 28.27
N MET A 51 6.31 4.53 28.13
CA MET A 51 6.82 5.64 28.94
C MET A 51 6.02 6.93 28.70
N HIS A 52 5.66 7.23 27.45
CA HIS A 52 4.80 8.37 27.12
C HIS A 52 3.41 8.25 27.77
N LEU A 53 2.86 7.04 27.84
CA LEU A 53 1.57 6.75 28.45
C LEU A 53 1.63 6.62 29.99
N GLY A 54 2.81 6.67 30.59
CA GLY A 54 3.00 6.46 32.04
C GLY A 54 2.72 5.01 32.48
N ILE A 55 2.86 4.03 31.58
CA ILE A 55 2.54 2.61 31.80
C ILE A 55 3.84 1.81 31.93
N SER A 56 3.88 0.90 32.91
CA SER A 56 4.98 -0.05 33.08
C SER A 56 4.44 -1.48 33.04
N LYS A 57 4.82 -2.25 32.01
CA LYS A 57 4.39 -3.65 31.82
C LYS A 57 5.55 -4.49 31.28
N PRO A 58 5.57 -5.80 31.57
CA PRO A 58 6.51 -6.72 30.94
C PRO A 58 6.34 -6.73 29.43
N LEU A 59 7.48 -6.72 28.70
CA LEU A 59 7.50 -6.80 27.24
C LEU A 59 8.05 -8.14 26.80
N VAL A 60 7.42 -8.71 25.77
CA VAL A 60 7.86 -9.93 25.08
C VAL A 60 8.05 -9.61 23.61
N ARG A 61 9.27 -9.82 23.12
CA ARG A 61 9.57 -9.63 21.69
C ARG A 61 8.87 -10.68 20.85
N CYS A 62 8.12 -10.26 19.85
CA CYS A 62 7.32 -11.07 18.94
C CYS A 62 7.40 -10.53 17.51
N ASP A 63 8.63 -10.37 16.99
CA ASP A 63 8.86 -9.98 15.59
C ASP A 63 8.51 -11.13 14.62
N GLU A 64 8.55 -10.85 13.32
CA GLU A 64 8.21 -11.77 12.25
C GLU A 64 8.98 -13.12 12.33
N ASN A 65 10.23 -13.10 12.81
CA ASN A 65 11.07 -14.29 12.87
C ASN A 65 10.70 -15.23 14.03
N VAL A 66 10.11 -14.72 15.10
CA VAL A 66 9.88 -15.50 16.33
C VAL A 66 8.40 -15.69 16.66
N ILE A 67 7.48 -14.87 16.12
CA ILE A 67 6.06 -14.89 16.50
C ILE A 67 5.41 -16.26 16.26
N THR A 68 5.66 -16.88 15.11
CA THR A 68 5.09 -18.20 14.78
C THR A 68 5.51 -19.26 15.79
N SER A 69 6.79 -19.27 16.21
CA SER A 69 7.28 -20.23 17.21
C SER A 69 6.78 -19.94 18.63
N ARG A 70 6.39 -18.70 18.92
CA ARG A 70 5.91 -18.28 20.24
C ARG A 70 4.39 -18.34 20.38
N ALA A 71 3.65 -18.35 19.28
CA ALA A 71 2.19 -18.25 19.28
C ALA A 71 1.54 -19.28 20.20
N ALA A 72 1.93 -20.55 20.12
CA ALA A 72 1.37 -21.61 20.99
C ALA A 72 1.56 -21.31 22.49
N GLY A 73 2.77 -20.96 22.91
CA GLY A 73 3.01 -20.63 24.34
C GLY A 73 2.32 -19.34 24.81
N LEU A 74 2.06 -18.38 23.91
CA LEU A 74 1.27 -17.19 24.23
C LEU A 74 -0.22 -17.53 24.36
N VAL A 75 -0.72 -18.44 23.51
CA VAL A 75 -2.09 -18.95 23.61
C VAL A 75 -2.30 -19.74 24.92
N ASP A 76 -1.32 -20.56 25.34
CA ASP A 76 -1.39 -21.26 26.64
C ASP A 76 -1.55 -20.28 27.79
N ARG A 77 -0.87 -19.13 27.77
CA ARG A 77 -1.01 -18.09 28.78
C ARG A 77 -2.40 -17.44 28.75
N LEU A 78 -2.94 -17.17 27.57
CA LEU A 78 -4.31 -16.66 27.41
C LEU A 78 -5.34 -17.64 27.95
N LEU A 79 -5.18 -18.93 27.67
CA LEU A 79 -6.04 -20.00 28.20
C LEU A 79 -5.91 -20.15 29.74
N ALA A 80 -4.75 -19.84 30.30
CA ALA A 80 -4.54 -19.79 31.74
C ALA A 80 -5.14 -18.54 32.41
N GLY A 81 -5.77 -17.64 31.65
CA GLY A 81 -6.46 -16.45 32.17
C GLY A 81 -5.66 -15.16 32.10
N GLU A 82 -4.43 -15.17 31.56
CA GLU A 82 -3.66 -13.95 31.37
C GLU A 82 -4.23 -13.10 30.22
N THR A 83 -4.20 -11.78 30.37
CA THR A 83 -4.55 -10.82 29.32
C THR A 83 -3.29 -10.35 28.62
N LEU A 84 -3.22 -10.52 27.31
CA LEU A 84 -2.08 -10.09 26.51
C LEU A 84 -2.49 -8.92 25.60
N ALA A 85 -1.55 -8.00 25.34
CA ALA A 85 -1.66 -7.02 24.25
C ALA A 85 -0.59 -7.30 23.20
N PHE A 86 -0.92 -7.16 21.92
CA PHE A 86 0.03 -7.19 20.82
C PHE A 86 0.06 -5.86 20.10
N ALA A 87 1.26 -5.30 19.88
CA ALA A 87 1.48 -4.06 19.17
C ALA A 87 2.65 -4.20 18.19
N SER A 88 2.49 -3.71 16.97
CA SER A 88 3.58 -3.48 16.02
C SER A 88 4.30 -2.17 16.32
N ASP A 89 5.42 -1.92 15.66
CA ASP A 89 6.21 -0.70 15.86
C ASP A 89 5.45 0.55 15.40
N ALA A 90 4.61 0.43 14.35
CA ALA A 90 3.79 1.52 13.83
C ALA A 90 2.53 1.00 13.12
N GLY A 91 1.39 1.66 13.34
CA GLY A 91 0.14 1.37 12.65
C GLY A 91 -0.63 0.17 13.20
N MET A 92 -1.37 -0.49 12.32
CA MET A 92 -2.19 -1.65 12.68
C MET A 92 -1.39 -2.94 12.56
N PRO A 93 -1.28 -3.74 13.66
CA PRO A 93 -0.66 -5.05 13.58
C PRO A 93 -1.31 -5.95 12.53
N SER A 94 -0.55 -6.90 11.98
CA SER A 94 -0.97 -7.85 10.93
C SER A 94 -1.23 -7.23 9.54
N VAL A 95 -0.90 -5.95 9.35
CA VAL A 95 -1.01 -5.26 8.05
C VAL A 95 0.39 -4.89 7.56
N SER A 96 1.06 -5.80 6.86
CA SER A 96 2.50 -5.75 6.52
C SER A 96 3.43 -5.80 7.73
N ASP A 97 2.91 -6.22 8.88
CA ASP A 97 3.58 -6.31 10.17
C ASP A 97 3.31 -7.69 10.81
N PRO A 98 4.12 -8.14 11.78
CA PRO A 98 3.86 -9.36 12.52
C PRO A 98 2.55 -9.25 13.33
N GLY A 99 2.01 -10.41 13.71
CA GLY A 99 0.80 -10.49 14.53
C GLY A 99 -0.23 -11.48 14.03
N GLN A 100 -0.29 -11.69 12.71
CA GLN A 100 -1.28 -12.57 12.07
C GLN A 100 -1.30 -13.96 12.73
N ALA A 101 -0.14 -14.59 12.90
CA ALA A 101 -0.04 -15.93 13.46
C ALA A 101 -0.57 -16.02 14.92
N LEU A 102 -0.37 -14.99 15.72
CA LEU A 102 -0.89 -14.96 17.09
C LEU A 102 -2.41 -14.77 17.12
N VAL A 103 -2.94 -13.89 16.27
CA VAL A 103 -4.39 -13.66 16.15
C VAL A 103 -5.09 -14.94 15.67
N GLU A 104 -4.54 -15.61 14.67
CA GLU A 104 -5.05 -16.87 14.12
C GLU A 104 -5.07 -17.95 15.20
N ALA A 105 -3.94 -18.20 15.87
CA ALA A 105 -3.85 -19.19 16.93
C ALA A 105 -4.79 -18.88 18.13
N ALA A 106 -4.96 -17.61 18.50
CA ALA A 106 -5.89 -17.21 19.56
C ALA A 106 -7.35 -17.50 19.14
N ARG A 107 -7.71 -17.21 17.87
CA ARG A 107 -9.05 -17.51 17.34
C ARG A 107 -9.33 -19.00 17.26
N GLU A 108 -8.35 -19.82 16.82
CA GLU A 108 -8.47 -21.27 16.78
C GLU A 108 -8.65 -21.89 18.18
N ALA A 109 -8.13 -21.23 19.22
CA ALA A 109 -8.28 -21.62 20.61
C ALA A 109 -9.51 -21.02 21.32
N ASP A 110 -10.43 -20.38 20.60
CA ASP A 110 -11.61 -19.69 21.12
C ASP A 110 -11.27 -18.61 22.17
N VAL A 111 -10.07 -18.03 22.12
CA VAL A 111 -9.68 -16.90 22.97
C VAL A 111 -10.33 -15.62 22.46
N PRO A 112 -10.95 -14.79 23.34
CA PRO A 112 -11.46 -13.49 22.95
C PRO A 112 -10.36 -12.58 22.41
N VAL A 113 -10.54 -12.08 21.18
CA VAL A 113 -9.63 -11.11 20.55
C VAL A 113 -10.37 -9.79 20.36
N GLU A 114 -9.83 -8.72 20.95
CA GLU A 114 -10.35 -7.36 20.82
C GLU A 114 -9.33 -6.49 20.07
N VAL A 115 -9.76 -5.85 18.98
CA VAL A 115 -8.93 -4.93 18.21
C VAL A 115 -9.18 -3.50 18.69
N ILE A 116 -8.11 -2.83 19.09
CA ILE A 116 -8.11 -1.40 19.36
C ILE A 116 -7.66 -0.70 18.07
N PRO A 117 -8.58 -0.06 17.33
CA PRO A 117 -8.24 0.55 16.05
C PRO A 117 -7.28 1.72 16.23
N GLY A 118 -6.38 1.89 15.27
CA GLY A 118 -5.40 2.95 15.27
C GLY A 118 -5.09 3.45 13.84
N PRO A 119 -4.13 4.36 13.69
CA PRO A 119 -3.69 4.87 12.40
C PRO A 119 -3.26 3.76 11.45
N SER A 120 -3.46 4.00 10.16
CA SER A 120 -3.00 3.12 9.08
C SER A 120 -2.35 3.96 7.98
N ALA A 121 -1.07 3.75 7.72
CA ALA A 121 -0.36 4.49 6.69
C ALA A 121 -0.97 4.25 5.29
N CYS A 122 -1.50 3.06 5.03
CA CYS A 122 -2.22 2.72 3.79
C CYS A 122 -3.44 3.62 3.58
N VAL A 123 -4.35 3.70 4.56
CA VAL A 123 -5.58 4.50 4.46
C VAL A 123 -5.25 5.99 4.50
N THR A 124 -4.31 6.41 5.35
CA THR A 124 -3.87 7.81 5.44
C THR A 124 -3.26 8.27 4.11
N ALA A 125 -2.42 7.45 3.47
CA ALA A 125 -1.86 7.76 2.15
C ALA A 125 -2.95 7.91 1.09
N LEU A 126 -3.93 7.00 1.08
CA LEU A 126 -5.05 7.07 0.13
C LEU A 126 -5.80 8.40 0.25
N VAL A 127 -6.16 8.78 1.47
CA VAL A 127 -6.87 10.04 1.73
C VAL A 127 -6.00 11.26 1.38
N SER A 128 -4.73 11.26 1.81
CA SER A 128 -3.79 12.37 1.58
C SER A 128 -3.43 12.52 0.10
N SER A 129 -3.45 11.44 -0.69
CA SER A 129 -3.15 11.48 -2.11
C SER A 129 -4.12 12.32 -2.92
N GLY A 130 -5.37 12.44 -2.47
CA GLY A 130 -6.46 13.08 -3.22
C GLY A 130 -6.77 12.37 -4.55
N ILE A 131 -6.31 11.15 -4.77
CA ILE A 131 -6.64 10.31 -5.93
C ILE A 131 -8.07 9.78 -5.76
N PRO A 132 -9.01 10.12 -6.66
CA PRO A 132 -10.38 9.63 -6.58
C PRO A 132 -10.41 8.11 -6.80
N CYS A 133 -11.06 7.38 -5.91
CA CYS A 133 -11.31 5.94 -6.09
C CYS A 133 -12.51 5.49 -5.26
N GLU A 134 -13.25 4.51 -5.78
CA GLU A 134 -14.32 3.81 -5.03
C GLU A 134 -13.77 2.59 -4.31
N HIS A 135 -12.73 1.98 -4.90
CA HIS A 135 -12.07 0.77 -4.41
C HIS A 135 -10.57 0.98 -4.34
N PHE A 136 -9.92 0.26 -3.44
CA PHE A 136 -8.45 0.22 -3.40
C PHE A 136 -7.95 -1.19 -3.06
N PHE A 137 -6.74 -1.46 -3.48
CA PHE A 137 -6.02 -2.68 -3.18
C PHE A 137 -4.69 -2.34 -2.53
N PHE A 138 -4.44 -2.88 -1.34
CA PHE A 138 -3.18 -2.73 -0.64
C PHE A 138 -2.29 -3.95 -0.89
N GLU A 139 -1.13 -3.73 -1.47
CA GLU A 139 -0.17 -4.78 -1.82
C GLU A 139 0.94 -4.97 -0.77
N GLY A 140 1.26 -3.92 -0.01
CA GLY A 140 2.48 -3.88 0.79
C GLY A 140 3.72 -3.56 -0.05
N PHE A 141 4.81 -4.30 0.11
CA PHE A 141 6.08 -4.01 -0.58
C PHE A 141 6.24 -4.81 -1.88
N LEU A 142 6.66 -4.13 -2.94
CA LEU A 142 7.04 -4.77 -4.19
C LEU A 142 8.38 -5.52 -4.08
N GLY A 143 8.59 -6.50 -4.95
CA GLY A 143 9.83 -7.26 -5.06
C GLY A 143 11.06 -6.38 -5.32
N ARG A 144 12.25 -6.83 -4.90
CA ARG A 144 13.49 -6.04 -5.03
C ARG A 144 14.00 -5.92 -6.46
N LYS A 145 13.81 -6.95 -7.29
CA LYS A 145 14.28 -6.97 -8.68
C LYS A 145 13.30 -6.25 -9.59
N HIS A 146 13.82 -5.49 -10.55
CA HIS A 146 13.01 -4.73 -11.51
C HIS A 146 11.97 -5.61 -12.22
N GLY A 147 12.38 -6.73 -12.82
CA GLY A 147 11.45 -7.64 -13.50
C GLY A 147 10.37 -8.26 -12.61
N ASP A 148 10.63 -8.44 -11.30
CA ASP A 148 9.63 -8.93 -10.37
C ASP A 148 8.58 -7.84 -10.08
N ARG A 149 9.01 -6.58 -9.94
CA ARG A 149 8.13 -5.41 -9.81
C ARG A 149 7.22 -5.26 -11.02
N VAL A 150 7.81 -5.23 -12.22
CA VAL A 150 7.07 -5.09 -13.48
C VAL A 150 6.03 -6.20 -13.61
N ARG A 151 6.42 -7.47 -13.43
CA ARG A 151 5.47 -8.59 -13.49
C ARG A 151 4.34 -8.48 -12.45
N ARG A 152 4.66 -8.00 -11.23
CA ARG A 152 3.62 -7.83 -10.21
C ARG A 152 2.67 -6.69 -10.56
N LEU A 153 3.18 -5.55 -10.99
CA LEU A 153 2.37 -4.41 -11.45
C LEU A 153 1.47 -4.80 -12.64
N GLN A 154 1.99 -5.56 -13.61
CA GLN A 154 1.19 -6.06 -14.74
C GLN A 154 0.02 -6.94 -14.27
N ARG A 155 0.22 -7.81 -13.25
CA ARG A 155 -0.85 -8.62 -12.68
C ARG A 155 -1.89 -7.79 -11.91
N LEU A 156 -1.47 -6.65 -11.37
CA LEU A 156 -2.36 -5.73 -10.65
C LEU A 156 -3.11 -4.77 -11.60
N ALA A 157 -2.75 -4.72 -12.86
CA ALA A 157 -3.36 -3.82 -13.84
C ALA A 157 -4.89 -3.99 -13.97
N VAL A 158 -5.37 -5.21 -13.75
CA VAL A 158 -6.81 -5.56 -13.85
C VAL A 158 -7.60 -5.27 -12.57
N VAL A 159 -6.97 -4.79 -11.51
CA VAL A 159 -7.66 -4.46 -10.26
C VAL A 159 -8.45 -3.17 -10.46
N PRO A 160 -9.78 -3.18 -10.30
CA PRO A 160 -10.63 -2.01 -10.53
C PRO A 160 -10.61 -1.07 -9.31
N GLY A 161 -9.46 -0.51 -8.99
CA GLY A 161 -9.28 0.36 -7.82
C GLY A 161 -7.88 0.96 -7.74
N ALA A 162 -7.70 1.90 -6.82
CA ALA A 162 -6.39 2.45 -6.53
C ALA A 162 -5.45 1.37 -5.96
N LEU A 163 -4.20 1.37 -6.39
CA LEU A 163 -3.18 0.45 -5.86
C LEU A 163 -2.32 1.18 -4.84
N ILE A 164 -2.13 0.58 -3.68
CA ILE A 164 -1.35 1.18 -2.59
C ILE A 164 -0.19 0.26 -2.24
N PHE A 165 1.00 0.85 -2.14
CA PHE A 165 2.24 0.15 -1.81
C PHE A 165 2.96 0.86 -0.67
N TYR A 166 3.70 0.12 0.13
CA TYR A 166 4.79 0.68 0.94
C TYR A 166 6.09 0.59 0.17
N GLU A 167 6.94 1.61 0.31
CA GLU A 167 8.23 1.59 -0.36
C GLU A 167 9.33 2.25 0.49
N SER A 168 10.53 1.75 0.29
CA SER A 168 11.73 2.31 0.89
C SER A 168 12.22 3.55 0.13
N PRO A 169 12.75 4.58 0.81
CA PRO A 169 13.30 5.77 0.17
C PRO A 169 14.45 5.45 -0.81
N HIS A 170 15.20 4.37 -0.56
CA HIS A 170 16.28 3.92 -1.46
C HIS A 170 15.76 3.25 -2.74
N ARG A 171 14.48 2.88 -2.81
CA ARG A 171 13.90 2.11 -3.90
C ARG A 171 12.85 2.88 -4.67
N ILE A 172 12.34 3.99 -4.13
CA ILE A 172 11.18 4.71 -4.68
C ILE A 172 11.39 5.11 -6.15
N VAL A 173 12.56 5.63 -6.52
CA VAL A 173 12.86 6.03 -7.89
C VAL A 173 12.75 4.83 -8.83
N ALA A 174 13.40 3.71 -8.49
CA ALA A 174 13.34 2.49 -9.30
C ALA A 174 11.94 1.84 -9.33
N THR A 175 11.11 2.10 -8.33
CA THR A 175 9.71 1.67 -8.31
C THR A 175 8.86 2.55 -9.21
N LEU A 176 9.06 3.87 -9.20
CA LEU A 176 8.39 4.80 -10.12
C LEU A 176 8.75 4.54 -11.59
N GLU A 177 10.00 4.14 -11.88
CA GLU A 177 10.41 3.72 -13.21
C GLU A 177 9.62 2.48 -13.68
N ALA A 178 9.47 1.48 -12.82
CA ALA A 178 8.64 0.29 -13.13
C ALA A 178 7.15 0.65 -13.28
N VAL A 179 6.65 1.60 -12.49
CA VAL A 179 5.28 2.13 -12.64
C VAL A 179 5.11 2.86 -13.97
N THR A 180 6.09 3.66 -14.38
CA THR A 180 6.08 4.35 -15.69
C THR A 180 6.02 3.35 -16.84
N GLU A 181 6.75 2.24 -16.74
CA GLU A 181 6.74 1.18 -17.76
C GLU A 181 5.38 0.49 -17.87
N VAL A 182 4.70 0.24 -16.74
CA VAL A 182 3.45 -0.54 -16.72
C VAL A 182 2.21 0.37 -16.80
N PHE A 183 2.24 1.51 -16.16
CA PHE A 183 1.10 2.43 -16.04
C PHE A 183 1.46 3.86 -16.49
N PRO A 184 1.86 4.08 -17.75
CA PRO A 184 2.37 5.37 -18.21
C PRO A 184 1.33 6.51 -18.13
N GLN A 185 0.03 6.17 -18.06
CA GLN A 185 -1.08 7.12 -18.07
C GLN A 185 -1.72 7.33 -16.69
N ARG A 186 -1.43 6.45 -15.70
CA ARG A 186 -2.04 6.56 -14.39
C ARG A 186 -1.34 7.63 -13.56
N GLU A 187 -2.14 8.44 -12.89
CA GLU A 187 -1.65 9.38 -11.90
C GLU A 187 -1.13 8.64 -10.67
N VAL A 188 -0.08 9.18 -10.07
CA VAL A 188 0.59 8.59 -8.91
C VAL A 188 0.75 9.64 -7.81
N ALA A 189 0.63 9.22 -6.56
CA ALA A 189 1.00 10.02 -5.41
C ALA A 189 2.06 9.32 -4.56
N VAL A 190 3.14 10.04 -4.25
CA VAL A 190 4.18 9.64 -3.30
C VAL A 190 3.90 10.35 -1.98
N CYS A 191 3.41 9.61 -0.99
CA CYS A 191 3.11 10.11 0.34
C CYS A 191 4.27 9.76 1.27
N ARG A 192 5.02 10.76 1.72
CA ARG A 192 6.23 10.59 2.50
C ARG A 192 6.06 11.15 3.91
N GLU A 193 6.60 10.44 4.92
CA GLU A 193 6.63 10.88 6.31
C GLU A 193 5.26 11.32 6.85
N LEU A 194 4.21 10.57 6.49
CA LEU A 194 2.83 10.84 6.92
C LEU A 194 2.73 11.03 8.44
N THR A 195 1.98 12.01 8.88
CA THR A 195 1.77 12.46 10.26
C THR A 195 3.00 13.06 10.96
N LYS A 196 4.17 13.07 10.31
CA LYS A 196 5.43 13.59 10.87
C LYS A 196 5.69 15.04 10.46
N LEU A 197 6.71 15.66 11.07
CA LEU A 197 7.09 17.06 10.82
C LEU A 197 7.42 17.35 9.34
N HIS A 198 7.92 16.37 8.61
CA HIS A 198 8.33 16.48 7.20
C HIS A 198 7.37 15.73 6.27
N GLU A 199 6.08 15.71 6.63
CA GLU A 199 5.05 15.15 5.77
C GLU A 199 5.02 15.85 4.41
N GLU A 200 4.99 15.06 3.36
CA GLU A 200 4.98 15.55 1.98
C GLU A 200 4.15 14.61 1.10
N VAL A 201 3.35 15.19 0.22
CA VAL A 201 2.62 14.46 -0.81
C VAL A 201 2.97 15.06 -2.18
N LEU A 202 3.65 14.27 -3.01
CA LEU A 202 3.94 14.60 -4.40
C LEU A 202 2.96 13.86 -5.29
N ARG A 203 2.34 14.55 -6.25
CA ARG A 203 1.33 13.97 -7.12
C ARG A 203 1.57 14.34 -8.58
N GLY A 204 1.50 13.36 -9.48
CA GLY A 204 1.69 13.56 -10.90
C GLY A 204 2.00 12.27 -11.65
N PRO A 205 2.45 12.36 -12.90
CA PRO A 205 2.94 11.22 -13.68
C PRO A 205 4.15 10.56 -13.02
N ALA A 206 4.20 9.23 -12.99
CA ALA A 206 5.29 8.47 -12.34
C ALA A 206 6.68 8.86 -12.87
N ALA A 207 6.82 9.11 -14.17
CA ALA A 207 8.09 9.53 -14.80
C ALA A 207 8.58 10.87 -14.23
N GLN A 208 7.69 11.86 -14.10
CA GLN A 208 8.02 13.17 -13.56
C GLN A 208 8.46 13.07 -12.09
N LEU A 209 7.73 12.30 -11.27
CA LEU A 209 8.07 12.09 -9.87
C LEU A 209 9.41 11.36 -9.71
N ALA A 210 9.72 10.41 -10.61
CA ALA A 210 11.01 9.72 -10.61
C ALA A 210 12.17 10.69 -10.88
N GLU A 211 12.01 11.59 -11.84
CA GLU A 211 13.01 12.62 -12.17
C GLU A 211 13.20 13.61 -11.01
N GLU A 212 12.10 14.09 -10.43
CA GLU A 212 12.13 15.01 -9.31
C GLU A 212 12.84 14.40 -8.09
N LEU A 213 12.48 13.17 -7.69
CA LEU A 213 13.12 12.49 -6.57
C LEU A 213 14.59 12.14 -6.84
N ARG A 214 14.94 11.82 -8.09
CA ARG A 214 16.34 11.61 -8.48
C ARG A 214 17.15 12.90 -8.38
N ALA A 215 16.59 14.03 -8.80
CA ALA A 215 17.25 15.33 -8.72
C ALA A 215 17.47 15.82 -7.28
N ARG A 216 16.63 15.38 -6.33
CA ARG A 216 16.81 15.66 -4.89
C ARG A 216 18.01 14.93 -4.28
N GLY A 217 18.50 13.86 -4.92
CA GLY A 217 19.58 13.02 -4.42
C GLY A 217 19.11 12.06 -3.35
N GLU A 218 19.38 12.34 -2.06
CA GLU A 218 18.98 11.46 -0.97
C GLU A 218 17.52 11.69 -0.56
N VAL A 219 16.67 10.68 -0.77
CA VAL A 219 15.31 10.62 -0.20
C VAL A 219 15.36 9.94 1.15
N LYS A 220 14.69 10.50 2.16
CA LYS A 220 14.62 9.96 3.53
C LYS A 220 13.20 9.72 3.97
N GLY A 221 13.04 8.86 4.97
CA GLY A 221 11.79 8.60 5.64
C GLY A 221 11.01 7.42 5.07
N GLU A 222 9.78 7.26 5.50
CA GLU A 222 8.87 6.20 5.10
C GLU A 222 7.94 6.69 4.00
N ILE A 223 7.64 5.82 3.04
CA ILE A 223 6.88 6.17 1.84
C ILE A 223 5.74 5.20 1.64
N ALA A 224 4.56 5.76 1.39
CA ALA A 224 3.45 5.05 0.78
C ALA A 224 3.23 5.61 -0.64
N LEU A 225 3.07 4.71 -1.61
CA LEU A 225 2.83 5.02 -3.01
C LEU A 225 1.38 4.67 -3.32
N VAL A 226 0.64 5.62 -3.91
CA VAL A 226 -0.73 5.41 -4.37
C VAL A 226 -0.76 5.59 -5.88
N ILE A 227 -1.29 4.60 -6.59
CA ILE A 227 -1.46 4.65 -8.05
C ILE A 227 -2.96 4.71 -8.34
N ALA A 228 -3.38 5.61 -9.19
CA ALA A 228 -4.77 5.77 -9.57
C ALA A 228 -5.38 4.47 -10.13
N PRO A 229 -6.70 4.27 -9.97
CA PRO A 229 -7.41 3.16 -10.60
C PRO A 229 -7.24 3.22 -12.12
N PRO A 230 -7.50 2.11 -12.83
CA PRO A 230 -7.55 2.13 -14.29
C PRO A 230 -8.57 3.15 -14.78
N SER A 231 -8.30 3.78 -15.93
CA SER A 231 -9.28 4.61 -16.62
C SER A 231 -10.36 3.71 -17.24
N GLU A 232 -11.51 4.31 -17.59
CA GLU A 232 -12.56 3.59 -18.34
C GLU A 232 -12.01 2.97 -19.63
N ASP A 233 -11.05 3.60 -20.28
CA ASP A 233 -10.42 3.10 -21.52
C ASP A 233 -9.48 1.91 -21.23
N GLU A 234 -8.78 1.90 -20.11
CA GLU A 234 -7.99 0.74 -19.66
C GLU A 234 -8.89 -0.44 -19.28
N GLU A 235 -9.99 -0.19 -18.53
CA GLU A 235 -10.96 -1.23 -18.14
C GLU A 235 -11.67 -1.84 -19.37
N ALA A 236 -11.98 -1.00 -20.36
CA ALA A 236 -12.55 -1.45 -21.62
C ALA A 236 -11.54 -2.16 -22.55
N GLY A 237 -10.27 -2.24 -22.17
CA GLY A 237 -9.20 -2.79 -22.99
C GLY A 237 -8.85 -1.94 -24.22
N ILE A 238 -9.28 -0.66 -24.22
CA ILE A 238 -9.04 0.30 -25.31
C ILE A 238 -7.59 0.82 -25.25
N VAL A 239 -7.03 0.94 -24.04
CA VAL A 239 -5.63 1.30 -23.80
C VAL A 239 -4.91 0.09 -23.24
N PRO A 240 -3.94 -0.48 -23.97
CA PRO A 240 -3.14 -1.58 -23.44
C PRO A 240 -2.22 -1.11 -22.33
N VAL A 241 -1.89 -2.03 -21.41
CA VAL A 241 -1.06 -1.78 -20.22
C VAL A 241 0.34 -2.37 -20.41
N GLY A 242 1.37 -1.65 -19.97
CA GLY A 242 2.76 -2.11 -19.98
C GLY A 242 3.47 -2.00 -21.32
N ALA A 243 4.46 -2.86 -21.57
CA ALA A 243 5.27 -2.86 -22.80
C ALA A 243 4.41 -2.94 -24.08
N ALA A 244 3.28 -3.65 -24.01
CA ALA A 244 2.31 -3.69 -25.10
C ALA A 244 1.69 -2.31 -25.40
N ALA A 245 1.64 -1.38 -24.41
CA ALA A 245 1.18 -0.02 -24.63
C ALA A 245 2.17 0.80 -25.45
N ALA A 246 3.47 0.66 -25.18
CA ALA A 246 4.52 1.36 -25.94
C ALA A 246 4.62 0.86 -27.38
N ASP A 247 4.62 -0.45 -27.56
CA ASP A 247 4.62 -1.07 -28.90
C ASP A 247 3.36 -0.69 -29.71
N HIS A 248 2.21 -0.61 -29.04
CA HIS A 248 0.94 -0.25 -29.65
C HIS A 248 0.90 1.25 -30.04
N ASP A 249 1.50 2.13 -29.21
CA ASP A 249 1.61 3.57 -29.50
C ASP A 249 2.58 3.84 -30.66
N GLU A 250 3.70 3.13 -30.71
CA GLU A 250 4.67 3.24 -31.79
C GLU A 250 4.07 2.75 -33.11
N ALA A 251 3.43 1.59 -33.12
CA ALA A 251 2.73 1.04 -34.27
C ALA A 251 1.59 1.96 -34.75
N LEU A 252 0.83 2.58 -33.81
CA LEU A 252 -0.18 3.57 -34.18
C LEU A 252 0.43 4.80 -34.86
N ARG A 253 1.54 5.32 -34.32
CA ARG A 253 2.25 6.46 -34.94
C ARG A 253 2.83 6.13 -36.31
N GLU A 254 3.36 4.93 -36.49
CA GLU A 254 3.83 4.46 -37.80
C GLU A 254 2.69 4.36 -38.80
N ASP A 255 1.55 3.79 -38.41
CA ASP A 255 0.36 3.70 -39.26
C ASP A 255 -0.21 5.09 -39.61
N ILE A 256 -0.18 6.05 -38.68
CA ILE A 256 -0.57 7.44 -38.94
C ILE A 256 0.38 8.04 -39.98
N ARG A 257 1.67 7.90 -39.80
CA ARG A 257 2.68 8.44 -40.72
C ARG A 257 2.49 7.89 -42.15
N ALA A 258 2.34 6.57 -42.24
CA ALA A 258 2.11 5.91 -43.53
C ALA A 258 0.82 6.41 -44.22
N ALA A 259 -0.27 6.55 -43.47
CA ALA A 259 -1.54 7.05 -44.01
C ALA A 259 -1.46 8.52 -44.45
N LEU A 260 -0.69 9.36 -43.76
CA LEU A 260 -0.45 10.75 -44.13
C LEU A 260 0.42 10.85 -45.41
N GLU A 261 1.43 9.98 -45.54
CA GLU A 261 2.24 9.88 -46.76
C GLU A 261 1.43 9.45 -48.00
N GLU A 262 0.41 8.59 -47.78
CA GLU A 262 -0.54 8.20 -48.84
C GLU A 262 -1.59 9.27 -49.14
N GLY A 263 -1.62 10.38 -48.39
CA GLY A 263 -2.54 11.50 -48.59
C GLY A 263 -3.95 11.23 -48.07
N GLU A 264 -4.13 10.27 -47.15
CA GLU A 264 -5.43 9.94 -46.56
C GLU A 264 -5.92 11.13 -45.69
N PRO A 265 -7.19 11.57 -45.80
CA PRO A 265 -7.70 12.68 -44.97
C PRO A 265 -7.66 12.33 -43.49
N ALA A 266 -7.23 13.30 -42.63
CA ALA A 266 -7.09 13.12 -41.18
C ALA A 266 -8.31 12.49 -40.48
N SER A 267 -9.51 12.85 -40.92
CA SER A 267 -10.77 12.31 -40.34
C SER A 267 -10.99 10.83 -40.72
N ALA A 268 -10.52 10.39 -41.86
CA ALA A 268 -10.59 8.99 -42.34
C ALA A 268 -9.55 8.16 -41.59
N VAL A 269 -8.28 8.63 -41.53
CA VAL A 269 -7.20 8.04 -40.74
C VAL A 269 -7.68 7.82 -39.28
N ALA A 270 -8.18 8.86 -38.64
CA ALA A 270 -8.67 8.78 -37.25
C ALA A 270 -9.81 7.77 -37.09
N LYS A 271 -10.73 7.69 -38.03
CA LYS A 271 -11.82 6.72 -37.98
C LYS A 271 -11.32 5.28 -38.11
N ARG A 272 -10.44 5.02 -39.08
CA ARG A 272 -9.89 3.69 -39.38
C ARG A 272 -8.99 3.20 -38.24
N LEU A 273 -8.05 4.05 -37.82
CA LEU A 273 -7.06 3.68 -36.80
C LEU A 273 -7.65 3.63 -35.38
N SER A 274 -8.67 4.44 -35.07
CA SER A 274 -9.39 4.31 -33.80
C SER A 274 -10.02 2.93 -33.63
N GLN A 275 -10.54 2.33 -34.71
CA GLN A 275 -11.10 0.97 -34.68
C GLN A 275 -9.99 -0.09 -34.62
N LYS A 276 -8.90 0.07 -35.42
CA LYS A 276 -7.78 -0.88 -35.44
C LYS A 276 -7.07 -0.98 -34.10
N TYR A 277 -6.88 0.16 -33.41
CA TYR A 277 -6.12 0.27 -32.17
C TYR A 277 -7.01 0.39 -30.94
N SER A 278 -8.33 0.22 -31.07
CA SER A 278 -9.30 0.31 -29.98
C SER A 278 -9.16 1.60 -29.15
N ARG A 279 -8.98 2.76 -29.83
CA ARG A 279 -8.82 4.07 -29.20
C ARG A 279 -9.97 5.01 -29.54
N ARG A 280 -10.20 6.02 -28.69
CA ARG A 280 -11.19 7.05 -28.99
C ARG A 280 -10.80 7.82 -30.25
N LYS A 281 -11.76 7.96 -31.17
CA LYS A 281 -11.53 8.67 -32.44
C LYS A 281 -10.96 10.09 -32.23
N ARG A 282 -11.42 10.78 -31.19
CA ARG A 282 -10.97 12.13 -30.84
C ARG A 282 -9.46 12.17 -30.55
N ASP A 283 -8.94 11.18 -29.80
CA ASP A 283 -7.56 11.15 -29.37
C ASP A 283 -6.63 10.78 -30.55
N VAL A 284 -7.06 9.82 -31.37
CA VAL A 284 -6.34 9.49 -32.62
C VAL A 284 -6.35 10.67 -33.59
N TYR A 285 -7.47 11.42 -33.67
CA TYR A 285 -7.56 12.61 -34.51
C TYR A 285 -6.61 13.72 -34.06
N ALA A 286 -6.47 13.94 -32.74
CA ALA A 286 -5.49 14.87 -32.20
C ALA A 286 -4.05 14.46 -32.57
N MET A 287 -3.70 13.17 -32.44
CA MET A 287 -2.39 12.64 -32.84
C MET A 287 -2.11 12.85 -34.35
N VAL A 288 -3.13 12.64 -35.19
CA VAL A 288 -2.99 12.86 -36.64
C VAL A 288 -2.69 14.32 -36.97
N LEU A 289 -3.36 15.26 -36.26
CA LEU A 289 -3.12 16.70 -36.44
C LEU A 289 -1.71 17.13 -35.96
N ASP A 290 -1.22 16.55 -34.86
CA ASP A 290 0.13 16.84 -34.35
C ASP A 290 1.24 16.30 -35.28
N MET A 291 0.93 15.35 -36.15
CA MET A 291 1.88 14.72 -37.09
C MET A 291 1.79 15.25 -38.54
N GLN A 292 0.83 16.15 -38.86
CA GLN A 292 0.73 16.86 -40.13
C GLN A 292 1.66 18.07 -40.19
#